data_00cd10519909380e9f2d58086247ff27
#
_entry.id   00cd10519909380e9f2d58086247ff27
#
_cell.length_a   1.000
_cell.length_b   1.000
_cell.length_c   1.000
_cell.angle_alpha   90.00
_cell.angle_beta   90.00
_cell.angle_gamma   90.00
#
_symmetry.space_group_name_H-M   'P 1'
#
loop_
_entity.id
_entity.type
_entity.pdbx_description
1 polymer ?
#
loop_
_entity_poly.entity_id
_entity_poly.type
_entity_poly.pdbx_seq_one_letter_code
_entity_poly.pdbx_strand_id
1 'polypeptide(L)'
;ITKGLKFSGVFAFDTYNKNTIRRSKAQELWSAEYSRDANGNLVLKRVQNAAAMSQTKKVEGDKRYYLQASLDYSRLFAQKHRVGVFAMVYQQETTDVNFDESDLMGSIPHRNLAYSGRFTYAFQDKYMAEFNWGYTGSENFEHGKQFGFFPAVSAGWVVSEESFVKKAMPWLDLFKIRASYGEVGNDQLRTSLTDDKARRFPYISLVSTDDGGSYTFGEFGTNKVQGYRIKTLGTSNLTWEVAKKYDIGVDFS
;
A
#
# COMPACT_ATOMS: atom_id res chain seq x y z
N ILE A 1 36.43 -10.28 9.09
CA ILE A 1 35.33 -9.75 8.25
C ILE A 1 35.82 -9.72 6.81
N THR A 2 35.09 -10.29 5.88
CA THR A 2 35.46 -10.38 4.45
C THR A 2 35.46 -8.99 3.83
N LYS A 3 36.56 -8.63 3.10
CA LYS A 3 36.62 -7.37 2.38
C LYS A 3 35.50 -7.27 1.36
N GLY A 4 34.75 -6.15 1.37
CA GLY A 4 33.63 -5.89 0.48
C GLY A 4 32.28 -6.34 1.00
N LEU A 5 32.18 -6.95 2.19
CA LEU A 5 30.92 -7.33 2.83
C LEU A 5 30.47 -6.24 3.81
N LYS A 6 29.21 -5.79 3.64
CA LYS A 6 28.54 -4.84 4.52
C LYS A 6 27.21 -5.44 4.99
N PHE A 7 26.97 -5.39 6.28
CA PHE A 7 25.67 -5.68 6.88
C PHE A 7 25.03 -4.37 7.32
N SER A 8 23.73 -4.23 7.10
CA SER A 8 22.95 -3.08 7.57
C SER A 8 21.64 -3.56 8.16
N GLY A 9 21.27 -2.98 9.31
CA GLY A 9 19.97 -3.20 9.94
C GLY A 9 19.28 -1.87 10.16
N VAL A 10 17.97 -1.83 9.96
CA VAL A 10 17.12 -0.66 10.20
C VAL A 10 15.93 -1.10 11.02
N PHE A 11 15.68 -0.38 12.09
CA PHE A 11 14.44 -0.45 12.85
C PHE A 11 13.84 0.94 12.89
N ALA A 12 12.57 1.06 12.53
CA ALA A 12 11.82 2.30 12.65
C ALA A 12 10.49 2.04 13.36
N PHE A 13 10.13 2.98 14.22
CA PHE A 13 8.85 3.03 14.88
C PHE A 13 8.27 4.42 14.70
N ASP A 14 7.12 4.48 14.03
CA ASP A 14 6.39 5.71 13.83
C ASP A 14 5.05 5.62 14.53
N THR A 15 4.62 6.70 15.15
CA THR A 15 3.28 6.81 15.71
C THR A 15 2.72 8.19 15.49
N TYR A 16 1.48 8.23 15.05
CA TYR A 16 0.70 9.45 14.91
C TYR A 16 -0.52 9.36 15.82
N ASN A 17 -0.76 10.41 16.60
CA ASN A 17 -1.93 10.51 17.46
C ASN A 17 -2.51 11.92 17.40
N LYS A 18 -3.79 12.00 17.09
CA LYS A 18 -4.53 13.26 17.05
C LYS A 18 -5.81 13.15 17.83
N ASN A 19 -5.96 14.03 18.82
CA ASN A 19 -7.19 14.17 19.58
C ASN A 19 -7.87 15.47 19.20
N THR A 20 -9.07 15.39 18.64
CA THR A 20 -9.89 16.54 18.29
C THR A 20 -11.07 16.61 19.24
N ILE A 21 -11.16 17.71 19.99
CA ILE A 21 -12.31 18.01 20.83
C ILE A 21 -13.04 19.19 20.21
N ARG A 22 -14.27 18.97 19.77
CA ARG A 22 -15.15 20.00 19.27
C ARG A 22 -16.22 20.29 20.31
N ARG A 23 -16.32 21.58 20.70
CA ARG A 23 -17.38 22.06 21.58
C ARG A 23 -18.24 23.03 20.79
N SER A 24 -19.54 22.89 20.88
CA SER A 24 -20.51 23.78 20.24
C SER A 24 -21.63 24.13 21.20
N LYS A 25 -22.01 25.40 21.19
CA LYS A 25 -23.13 25.93 21.96
C LYS A 25 -24.00 26.74 21.02
N ALA A 26 -25.27 26.45 20.98
CA ALA A 26 -26.21 27.29 20.29
C ALA A 26 -26.70 28.38 21.26
N GLN A 27 -26.65 29.62 20.81
CA GLN A 27 -27.22 30.75 21.53
C GLN A 27 -28.68 30.95 21.09
N GLU A 28 -29.48 31.53 21.95
CA GLU A 28 -30.81 31.98 21.60
C GLU A 28 -30.71 33.17 20.64
N LEU A 29 -31.41 33.08 19.49
CA LEU A 29 -31.43 34.13 18.50
C LEU A 29 -32.87 34.60 18.30
N TRP A 30 -33.04 35.93 18.28
CA TRP A 30 -34.28 36.60 18.05
C TRP A 30 -34.17 37.46 16.78
N SER A 31 -35.21 37.47 15.97
CA SER A 31 -35.37 38.35 14.82
C SER A 31 -36.47 39.35 15.08
N ALA A 32 -36.28 40.62 14.72
CA ALA A 32 -37.34 41.59 14.74
C ALA A 32 -38.29 41.36 13.55
N GLU A 33 -39.58 41.32 13.81
CA GLU A 33 -40.60 41.37 12.77
C GLU A 33 -40.80 42.79 12.29
N TYR A 34 -41.30 42.98 11.06
CA TYR A 34 -41.60 44.32 10.53
C TYR A 34 -42.81 44.99 11.24
N SER A 35 -43.57 44.23 12.02
CA SER A 35 -44.71 44.72 12.81
C SER A 35 -44.23 45.31 14.14
N ARG A 36 -44.98 46.29 14.63
CA ARG A 36 -44.85 46.85 15.97
C ARG A 36 -46.02 46.48 16.83
N ASP A 37 -45.81 46.35 18.14
CA ASP A 37 -46.89 46.11 19.09
C ASP A 37 -47.76 47.35 19.27
N ALA A 38 -48.82 47.25 20.04
CA ALA A 38 -49.74 48.35 20.35
C ALA A 38 -49.07 49.56 21.05
N ASN A 39 -47.88 49.33 21.64
CA ASN A 39 -47.07 50.35 22.31
C ASN A 39 -45.96 50.90 21.42
N GLY A 40 -45.87 50.47 20.15
CA GLY A 40 -44.88 50.93 19.19
C GLY A 40 -43.52 50.20 19.28
N ASN A 41 -43.37 49.17 20.10
CA ASN A 41 -42.13 48.40 20.22
C ASN A 41 -41.96 47.37 19.11
N LEU A 42 -40.72 47.01 18.80
CA LEU A 42 -40.46 45.91 17.86
C LEU A 42 -40.95 44.56 18.40
N VAL A 43 -41.71 43.85 17.59
CA VAL A 43 -42.08 42.46 17.88
C VAL A 43 -40.89 41.55 17.60
N LEU A 44 -40.40 40.87 18.63
CA LEU A 44 -39.30 39.94 18.53
C LEU A 44 -39.81 38.50 18.44
N LYS A 45 -39.38 37.77 17.43
CA LYS A 45 -39.67 36.36 17.26
C LYS A 45 -38.40 35.56 17.48
N ARG A 46 -38.48 34.56 18.36
CA ARG A 46 -37.36 33.65 18.56
C ARG A 46 -37.22 32.72 17.36
N VAL A 47 -36.04 32.80 16.68
CA VAL A 47 -35.73 32.01 15.50
C VAL A 47 -34.87 30.77 15.83
N GLN A 48 -34.19 30.80 16.99
CA GLN A 48 -33.35 29.69 17.44
C GLN A 48 -33.43 29.61 18.97
N ASN A 49 -33.61 28.40 19.47
CA ASN A 49 -33.53 28.12 20.90
C ASN A 49 -32.08 27.98 21.36
N ALA A 50 -31.81 28.39 22.60
CA ALA A 50 -30.55 28.07 23.24
C ALA A 50 -30.44 26.54 23.40
N ALA A 51 -29.28 26.00 23.10
CA ALA A 51 -28.94 24.60 23.35
C ALA A 51 -27.77 24.50 24.35
N ALA A 52 -27.79 23.49 25.18
CA ALA A 52 -26.71 23.20 26.07
C ALA A 52 -25.40 22.94 25.28
N MET A 53 -24.26 23.21 25.89
CA MET A 53 -22.97 22.92 25.28
C MET A 53 -22.86 21.42 24.98
N SER A 54 -22.62 21.10 23.72
CA SER A 54 -22.30 19.75 23.26
C SER A 54 -20.80 19.61 23.07
N GLN A 55 -20.26 18.43 23.34
CA GLN A 55 -18.86 18.09 23.11
C GLN A 55 -18.78 16.76 22.35
N THR A 56 -18.01 16.78 21.28
CA THR A 56 -17.64 15.57 20.55
C THR A 56 -16.13 15.39 20.63
N LYS A 57 -15.68 14.16 20.81
CA LYS A 57 -14.27 13.79 20.79
C LYS A 57 -14.03 12.83 19.63
N LYS A 58 -13.04 13.14 18.79
CA LYS A 58 -12.53 12.25 17.75
C LYS A 58 -11.07 11.96 18.04
N VAL A 59 -10.72 10.69 18.04
CA VAL A 59 -9.33 10.22 18.18
C VAL A 59 -8.94 9.62 16.85
N GLU A 60 -7.81 10.05 16.31
CA GLU A 60 -7.22 9.56 15.07
C GLU A 60 -5.78 9.19 15.36
N GLY A 61 -5.27 8.14 14.73
CA GLY A 61 -3.88 7.75 14.90
C GLY A 61 -3.52 6.49 14.13
N ASP A 62 -2.23 6.30 13.97
CA ASP A 62 -1.64 5.08 13.42
C ASP A 62 -0.33 4.75 14.11
N LYS A 63 0.06 3.49 14.00
CA LYS A 63 1.35 2.97 14.46
C LYS A 63 1.97 2.16 13.33
N ARG A 64 3.25 2.37 13.11
CA ARG A 64 4.02 1.62 12.12
C ARG A 64 5.29 1.07 12.75
N TYR A 65 5.52 -0.21 12.55
CA TYR A 65 6.78 -0.88 12.83
C TYR A 65 7.43 -1.27 11.51
N TYR A 66 8.70 -0.99 11.38
CA TYR A 66 9.50 -1.37 10.23
C TYR A 66 10.80 -2.00 10.69
N LEU A 67 11.09 -3.18 10.20
CA LEU A 67 12.33 -3.91 10.44
C LEU A 67 12.94 -4.32 9.11
N GLN A 68 14.21 -4.02 8.90
CA GLN A 68 14.95 -4.40 7.71
C GLN A 68 16.32 -4.94 8.10
N ALA A 69 16.75 -5.97 7.42
CA ALA A 69 18.13 -6.44 7.43
C ALA A 69 18.62 -6.61 6.00
N SER A 70 19.84 -6.18 5.72
CA SER A 70 20.44 -6.32 4.39
C SER A 70 21.90 -6.68 4.45
N LEU A 71 22.33 -7.45 3.45
CA LEU A 71 23.70 -7.84 3.16
C LEU A 71 24.07 -7.28 1.79
N ASP A 72 25.17 -6.56 1.73
CA ASP A 72 25.77 -6.09 0.48
C ASP A 72 27.20 -6.60 0.40
N TYR A 73 27.53 -7.21 -0.73
CA TYR A 73 28.86 -7.66 -1.03
C TYR A 73 29.26 -7.15 -2.41
N SER A 74 30.38 -6.45 -2.50
CA SER A 74 30.93 -5.96 -3.76
C SER A 74 32.44 -6.15 -3.77
N ARG A 75 32.94 -6.79 -4.83
CA ARG A 75 34.38 -7.01 -5.00
C ARG A 75 34.81 -7.09 -6.46
N LEU A 76 35.97 -6.56 -6.71
CA LEU A 76 36.69 -6.69 -7.98
C LEU A 76 37.76 -7.79 -7.85
N PHE A 77 37.62 -8.86 -8.65
CA PHE A 77 38.56 -9.97 -8.70
C PHE A 77 39.45 -9.83 -9.96
N ALA A 78 40.72 -10.13 -9.79
CA ALA A 78 41.71 -10.10 -10.88
C ALA A 78 41.65 -8.80 -11.73
N GLN A 79 41.18 -7.69 -11.17
CA GLN A 79 40.97 -6.39 -11.84
C GLN A 79 40.08 -6.45 -13.11
N LYS A 80 39.35 -7.53 -13.31
CA LYS A 80 38.53 -7.77 -14.51
C LYS A 80 37.11 -8.20 -14.17
N HIS A 81 36.88 -8.86 -13.05
CA HIS A 81 35.62 -9.43 -12.67
C HIS A 81 35.02 -8.65 -11.51
N ARG A 82 34.06 -7.83 -11.78
CA ARG A 82 33.28 -7.11 -10.76
C ARG A 82 32.05 -7.95 -10.39
N VAL A 83 31.97 -8.35 -9.16
CA VAL A 83 30.84 -9.14 -8.61
C VAL A 83 30.17 -8.32 -7.54
N GLY A 84 28.85 -8.21 -7.61
CA GLY A 84 28.01 -7.64 -6.57
C GLY A 84 26.90 -8.59 -6.18
N VAL A 85 26.64 -8.70 -4.89
CA VAL A 85 25.52 -9.46 -4.33
C VAL A 85 24.83 -8.60 -3.28
N PHE A 86 23.54 -8.45 -3.40
CA PHE A 86 22.70 -7.79 -2.41
C PHE A 86 21.57 -8.73 -2.02
N ALA A 87 21.30 -8.83 -0.74
CA ALA A 87 20.15 -9.54 -0.20
C ALA A 87 19.52 -8.70 0.90
N MET A 88 18.19 -8.66 0.94
CA MET A 88 17.43 -7.88 1.91
C MET A 88 16.18 -8.64 2.32
N VAL A 89 15.83 -8.51 3.59
CA VAL A 89 14.51 -8.86 4.12
C VAL A 89 13.95 -7.64 4.83
N TYR A 90 12.67 -7.37 4.64
CA TYR A 90 11.98 -6.40 5.46
C TYR A 90 10.60 -6.90 5.87
N GLN A 91 10.20 -6.43 7.03
CA GLN A 91 8.86 -6.61 7.58
C GLN A 91 8.32 -5.26 8.00
N GLN A 92 7.07 -5.00 7.64
CA GLN A 92 6.35 -3.81 8.06
C GLN A 92 4.98 -4.20 8.61
N GLU A 93 4.60 -3.57 9.71
CA GLU A 93 3.25 -3.66 10.27
C GLU A 93 2.72 -2.24 10.48
N THR A 94 1.52 -1.97 9.99
CA THR A 94 0.82 -0.69 10.21
C THR A 94 -0.53 -0.98 10.82
N THR A 95 -0.82 -0.38 11.96
CA THR A 95 -2.11 -0.46 12.66
C THR A 95 -2.77 0.90 12.60
N ASP A 96 -3.96 0.96 12.01
CA ASP A 96 -4.81 2.15 12.01
C ASP A 96 -5.81 2.06 13.18
N VAL A 97 -5.99 3.16 13.92
CA VAL A 97 -7.00 3.26 14.99
C VAL A 97 -8.26 3.99 14.52
N ASN A 98 -8.31 4.43 13.26
CA ASN A 98 -9.44 5.16 12.65
C ASN A 98 -10.37 4.26 11.84
N PHE A 99 -10.42 2.99 12.16
CA PHE A 99 -11.37 2.09 11.49
C PHE A 99 -12.80 2.42 11.91
N ASP A 100 -13.73 2.25 10.98
CA ASP A 100 -15.16 2.30 11.25
C ASP A 100 -15.52 1.07 12.12
N GLU A 101 -16.28 1.26 13.19
CA GLU A 101 -16.72 0.17 14.07
C GLU A 101 -17.50 -0.92 13.32
N SER A 102 -18.09 -0.58 12.19
CA SER A 102 -18.75 -1.52 11.28
C SER A 102 -17.79 -2.29 10.36
N ASP A 103 -16.54 -1.83 10.23
CA ASP A 103 -15.52 -2.48 9.41
C ASP A 103 -14.65 -3.43 10.25
N LEU A 104 -15.09 -4.68 10.36
CA LEU A 104 -14.39 -5.74 11.08
C LEU A 104 -12.95 -5.95 10.56
N MET A 105 -12.68 -5.63 9.29
CA MET A 105 -11.36 -5.81 8.68
C MET A 105 -10.45 -4.60 8.91
N GLY A 106 -11.02 -3.43 9.18
CA GLY A 106 -10.27 -2.21 9.44
C GLY A 106 -9.38 -2.26 10.69
N SER A 107 -9.78 -3.05 11.69
CA SER A 107 -9.01 -3.24 12.93
C SER A 107 -7.79 -4.15 12.78
N ILE A 108 -7.70 -4.92 11.70
CA ILE A 108 -6.59 -5.86 11.48
C ILE A 108 -5.38 -5.09 10.97
N PRO A 109 -4.20 -5.21 11.61
CA PRO A 109 -2.99 -4.56 11.12
C PRO A 109 -2.63 -4.95 9.68
N HIS A 110 -2.11 -3.98 8.91
CA HIS A 110 -1.53 -4.25 7.59
C HIS A 110 -0.12 -4.79 7.74
N ARG A 111 0.15 -5.96 7.20
CA ARG A 111 1.44 -6.64 7.29
C ARG A 111 2.03 -6.88 5.92
N ASN A 112 3.30 -6.50 5.77
CA ASN A 112 4.09 -6.78 4.58
C ASN A 112 5.38 -7.48 5.00
N LEU A 113 5.70 -8.55 4.29
CA LEU A 113 6.96 -9.27 4.42
C LEU A 113 7.52 -9.48 3.02
N ALA A 114 8.75 -9.04 2.79
CA ALA A 114 9.40 -9.27 1.51
C ALA A 114 10.88 -9.62 1.68
N TYR A 115 11.31 -10.49 0.80
CA TYR A 115 12.70 -10.84 0.55
C TYR A 115 13.07 -10.35 -0.83
N SER A 116 14.21 -9.76 -0.98
CA SER A 116 14.72 -9.32 -2.29
C SER A 116 16.21 -9.57 -2.41
N GLY A 117 16.65 -9.76 -3.62
CA GLY A 117 18.07 -9.95 -3.89
C GLY A 117 18.45 -9.45 -5.27
N ARG A 118 19.72 -9.13 -5.39
CA ARG A 118 20.36 -8.71 -6.63
C ARG A 118 21.73 -9.39 -6.75
N PHE A 119 21.99 -9.92 -7.91
CA PHE A 119 23.31 -10.37 -8.32
C PHE A 119 23.74 -9.56 -9.53
N THR A 120 24.92 -8.96 -9.47
CA THR A 120 25.51 -8.21 -10.58
C THR A 120 26.86 -8.79 -10.93
N TYR A 121 27.13 -8.89 -12.21
CA TYR A 121 28.43 -9.31 -12.72
C TYR A 121 28.84 -8.41 -13.89
N ALA A 122 30.09 -7.93 -13.87
CA ALA A 122 30.66 -7.25 -15.01
C ALA A 122 32.06 -7.80 -15.28
N PHE A 123 32.30 -8.10 -16.55
CA PHE A 123 33.61 -8.54 -17.03
C PHE A 123 34.28 -7.39 -17.82
N GLN A 124 35.36 -6.89 -17.30
CA GLN A 124 36.14 -5.75 -17.86
C GLN A 124 35.30 -4.50 -18.12
N ASP A 125 34.16 -4.37 -17.40
CA ASP A 125 33.16 -3.34 -17.61
C ASP A 125 32.57 -3.29 -19.05
N LYS A 126 32.82 -4.34 -19.85
CA LYS A 126 32.29 -4.51 -21.22
C LYS A 126 31.01 -5.34 -21.26
N TYR A 127 31.03 -6.46 -20.57
CA TYR A 127 29.89 -7.38 -20.49
C TYR A 127 29.32 -7.30 -19.10
N MET A 128 28.05 -6.97 -19.03
CA MET A 128 27.32 -6.79 -17.78
C MET A 128 26.10 -7.71 -17.74
N ALA A 129 25.87 -8.34 -16.61
CA ALA A 129 24.70 -9.13 -16.35
C ALA A 129 24.16 -8.81 -14.96
N GLU A 130 22.87 -8.72 -14.81
CA GLU A 130 22.19 -8.51 -13.54
C GLU A 130 20.99 -9.44 -13.43
N PHE A 131 20.84 -10.02 -12.25
CA PHE A 131 19.67 -10.78 -11.86
C PHE A 131 19.11 -10.19 -10.58
N ASN A 132 17.85 -9.76 -10.63
CA ASN A 132 17.09 -9.31 -9.47
C ASN A 132 15.96 -10.29 -9.20
N TRP A 133 15.58 -10.41 -7.96
CA TRP A 133 14.41 -11.16 -7.57
C TRP A 133 13.73 -10.53 -6.37
N GLY A 134 12.42 -10.62 -6.34
CA GLY A 134 11.59 -10.28 -5.20
C GLY A 134 10.70 -11.46 -4.84
N TYR A 135 10.57 -11.75 -3.55
CA TYR A 135 9.64 -12.72 -3.00
C TYR A 135 8.83 -12.02 -1.93
N THR A 136 7.62 -11.62 -2.27
CA THR A 136 6.78 -10.73 -1.47
C THR A 136 5.50 -11.42 -1.06
N GLY A 137 5.16 -11.29 0.23
CA GLY A 137 3.91 -11.78 0.79
C GLY A 137 2.85 -10.69 0.85
N SER A 138 1.61 -11.04 0.50
CA SER A 138 0.42 -10.20 0.66
C SER A 138 -0.66 -10.91 1.44
N GLU A 139 -1.27 -10.23 2.38
CA GLU A 139 -2.40 -10.72 3.16
C GLU A 139 -3.72 -10.78 2.37
N ASN A 140 -3.76 -10.20 1.17
CA ASN A 140 -4.93 -10.20 0.30
C ASN A 140 -5.23 -11.57 -0.30
N PHE A 141 -4.28 -12.51 -0.21
CA PHE A 141 -4.43 -13.86 -0.75
C PHE A 141 -4.55 -14.91 0.36
N GLU A 142 -5.32 -15.96 0.06
CA GLU A 142 -5.50 -17.10 0.95
C GLU A 142 -4.17 -17.77 1.32
N HIS A 143 -4.13 -18.41 2.47
CA HIS A 143 -2.97 -19.15 2.93
C HIS A 143 -2.48 -20.14 1.85
N GLY A 144 -1.19 -20.13 1.58
CA GLY A 144 -0.55 -20.88 0.50
C GLY A 144 -0.44 -20.16 -0.84
N LYS A 145 -1.15 -19.03 -1.03
CA LYS A 145 -1.08 -18.19 -2.25
C LYS A 145 -0.55 -16.78 -1.96
N GLN A 146 -0.18 -16.51 -0.72
CA GLN A 146 0.20 -15.20 -0.24
C GLN A 146 1.50 -14.68 -0.87
N PHE A 147 2.45 -15.56 -1.17
CA PHE A 147 3.75 -15.15 -1.67
C PHE A 147 3.86 -15.24 -3.18
N GLY A 148 4.33 -14.17 -3.80
CA GLY A 148 4.67 -14.09 -5.22
C GLY A 148 6.18 -13.95 -5.44
N PHE A 149 6.70 -14.63 -6.47
CA PHE A 149 8.09 -14.54 -6.89
C PHE A 149 8.18 -13.75 -8.20
N PHE A 150 9.00 -12.71 -8.21
CA PHE A 150 9.11 -11.74 -9.31
C PHE A 150 10.57 -11.60 -9.71
N PRO A 151 11.03 -12.39 -10.71
CA PRO A 151 12.39 -12.30 -11.21
C PRO A 151 12.53 -11.17 -12.25
N ALA A 152 13.75 -10.63 -12.34
CA ALA A 152 14.15 -9.75 -13.43
C ALA A 152 15.61 -10.03 -13.82
N VAL A 153 15.88 -10.04 -15.12
CA VAL A 153 17.22 -10.24 -15.67
C VAL A 153 17.54 -9.12 -16.62
N SER A 154 18.79 -8.69 -16.62
CA SER A 154 19.28 -7.73 -17.62
C SER A 154 20.68 -8.07 -18.06
N ALA A 155 21.00 -7.71 -19.30
CA ALA A 155 22.34 -7.84 -19.88
C ALA A 155 22.70 -6.55 -20.61
N GLY A 156 23.97 -6.20 -20.57
CA GLY A 156 24.54 -5.05 -21.28
C GLY A 156 25.88 -5.40 -21.91
N TRP A 157 26.12 -4.90 -23.11
CA TRP A 157 27.37 -5.06 -23.82
C TRP A 157 27.84 -3.71 -24.36
N VAL A 158 29.01 -3.29 -23.90
CA VAL A 158 29.68 -2.07 -24.40
C VAL A 158 30.50 -2.46 -25.62
N VAL A 159 29.88 -2.38 -26.78
CA VAL A 159 30.47 -2.79 -28.07
C VAL A 159 31.66 -1.90 -28.47
N SER A 160 31.58 -0.60 -28.14
CA SER A 160 32.69 0.35 -28.41
C SER A 160 33.98 -0.02 -27.71
N GLU A 161 33.95 -0.78 -26.60
CA GLU A 161 35.13 -1.23 -25.88
C GLU A 161 35.82 -2.46 -26.54
N GLU A 162 35.22 -3.01 -27.61
CA GLU A 162 35.82 -4.12 -28.31
C GLU A 162 37.01 -3.66 -29.21
N SER A 163 38.06 -4.44 -29.22
CA SER A 163 39.30 -4.09 -29.94
C SER A 163 39.11 -3.92 -31.44
N PHE A 164 38.18 -4.66 -32.04
CA PHE A 164 37.84 -4.55 -33.45
C PHE A 164 37.05 -3.27 -33.76
N VAL A 165 36.16 -2.84 -32.84
CA VAL A 165 35.37 -1.60 -33.00
C VAL A 165 36.27 -0.38 -32.81
N LYS A 166 37.11 -0.37 -31.78
CA LYS A 166 38.11 0.72 -31.54
C LYS A 166 39.05 0.94 -32.72
N LYS A 167 39.42 -0.14 -33.43
CA LYS A 167 40.25 -0.03 -34.65
C LYS A 167 39.46 0.47 -35.85
N ALA A 168 38.20 0.04 -36.04
CA ALA A 168 37.41 0.38 -37.20
C ALA A 168 36.74 1.75 -37.08
N MET A 169 36.35 2.15 -35.90
CA MET A 169 35.60 3.38 -35.60
C MET A 169 36.23 4.13 -34.39
N PRO A 170 37.40 4.74 -34.53
CA PRO A 170 38.09 5.41 -33.42
C PRO A 170 37.35 6.66 -32.92
N TRP A 171 36.38 7.16 -33.65
CA TRP A 171 35.55 8.31 -33.32
C TRP A 171 34.32 7.94 -32.43
N LEU A 172 34.04 6.65 -32.24
CA LEU A 172 32.89 6.15 -31.51
C LEU A 172 33.26 6.01 -30.03
N ASP A 173 32.80 6.95 -29.21
CA ASP A 173 33.15 6.98 -27.78
C ASP A 173 32.34 5.95 -26.99
N LEU A 174 31.06 5.85 -27.25
CA LEU A 174 30.17 4.90 -26.59
C LEU A 174 29.19 4.25 -27.59
N PHE A 175 29.22 2.93 -27.63
CA PHE A 175 28.14 2.13 -28.23
C PHE A 175 27.85 0.96 -27.32
N LYS A 176 26.67 1.02 -26.65
CA LYS A 176 26.22 0.02 -25.69
C LYS A 176 24.84 -0.49 -26.07
N ILE A 177 24.70 -1.80 -26.08
CA ILE A 177 23.43 -2.49 -26.25
C ILE A 177 23.00 -3.03 -24.88
N ARG A 178 21.75 -2.88 -24.56
CA ARG A 178 21.15 -3.41 -23.32
C ARG A 178 19.81 -4.07 -23.59
N ALA A 179 19.53 -5.13 -22.84
CA ALA A 179 18.25 -5.80 -22.86
C ALA A 179 17.85 -6.20 -21.43
N SER A 180 16.58 -6.14 -21.13
CA SER A 180 16.05 -6.60 -19.86
C SER A 180 14.71 -7.29 -20.02
N TYR A 181 14.44 -8.20 -19.10
CA TYR A 181 13.16 -8.84 -18.87
C TYR A 181 12.85 -8.81 -17.38
N GLY A 182 11.63 -8.52 -17.00
CA GLY A 182 11.23 -8.53 -15.61
C GLY A 182 9.75 -8.79 -15.44
N GLU A 183 9.43 -9.39 -14.28
CA GLU A 183 8.06 -9.59 -13.82
C GLU A 183 7.79 -8.70 -12.62
N VAL A 184 6.60 -8.09 -12.59
CA VAL A 184 6.13 -7.24 -11.48
C VAL A 184 4.77 -7.74 -11.04
N GLY A 185 4.64 -8.00 -9.74
CA GLY A 185 3.39 -8.41 -9.12
C GLY A 185 2.58 -7.22 -8.61
N ASN A 186 1.26 -7.33 -8.72
CA ASN A 186 0.30 -6.43 -8.11
C ASN A 186 -0.68 -7.26 -7.26
N ASP A 187 -0.86 -6.85 -6.00
CA ASP A 187 -1.77 -7.47 -5.03
C ASP A 187 -3.00 -6.62 -4.73
N GLN A 188 -3.13 -5.45 -5.37
CA GLN A 188 -4.24 -4.54 -5.13
C GLN A 188 -5.48 -4.97 -5.91
N LEU A 189 -6.47 -5.44 -5.18
CA LEU A 189 -7.75 -5.88 -5.73
C LEU A 189 -8.79 -4.78 -5.55
N ARG A 190 -9.22 -4.20 -6.66
CA ARG A 190 -10.33 -3.23 -6.66
C ARG A 190 -11.65 -3.99 -6.79
N THR A 191 -12.61 -3.68 -5.93
CA THR A 191 -13.96 -4.27 -5.97
C THR A 191 -14.88 -3.61 -7.00
N SER A 192 -14.58 -2.38 -7.40
CA SER A 192 -15.35 -1.60 -8.37
C SER A 192 -14.48 -0.53 -9.00
N LEU A 193 -14.80 -0.13 -10.23
CA LEU A 193 -14.15 0.99 -10.92
C LEU A 193 -14.44 2.35 -10.25
N THR A 194 -15.47 2.41 -9.38
CA THR A 194 -15.89 3.61 -8.67
C THR A 194 -15.45 3.65 -7.21
N ASP A 195 -14.90 2.55 -6.68
CA ASP A 195 -14.44 2.47 -5.29
C ASP A 195 -12.91 2.43 -5.28
N ASP A 196 -12.28 3.50 -4.81
CA ASP A 196 -10.83 3.61 -4.68
C ASP A 196 -10.26 2.79 -3.52
N LYS A 197 -11.12 2.21 -2.68
CA LYS A 197 -10.70 1.37 -1.57
C LYS A 197 -10.42 -0.05 -2.06
N ALA A 198 -9.16 -0.46 -1.98
CA ALA A 198 -8.79 -1.85 -2.20
C ALA A 198 -9.45 -2.72 -1.12
N ARG A 199 -10.11 -3.79 -1.54
CA ARG A 199 -10.70 -4.76 -0.61
C ARG A 199 -9.61 -5.61 0.01
N ARG A 200 -9.53 -5.57 1.33
CA ARG A 200 -8.68 -6.47 2.11
C ARG A 200 -9.38 -7.84 2.28
N PHE A 201 -8.58 -8.88 2.35
CA PHE A 201 -9.04 -10.27 2.58
C PHE A 201 -10.21 -10.69 1.69
N PRO A 202 -10.11 -10.57 0.35
CA PRO A 202 -11.21 -10.84 -0.57
C PRO A 202 -11.67 -12.31 -0.56
N TYR A 203 -10.87 -13.20 0.03
CA TYR A 203 -11.21 -14.62 0.21
C TYR A 203 -12.15 -14.88 1.39
N ILE A 204 -12.43 -13.86 2.24
CA ILE A 204 -13.34 -13.97 3.38
C ILE A 204 -14.73 -13.51 2.96
N SER A 205 -15.74 -14.37 3.22
CA SER A 205 -17.15 -13.99 3.06
C SER A 205 -17.60 -13.12 4.23
N LEU A 206 -18.29 -12.02 3.94
CA LEU A 206 -18.87 -11.15 4.93
C LEU A 206 -20.38 -11.37 5.02
N VAL A 207 -20.88 -11.58 6.23
CA VAL A 207 -22.29 -11.72 6.54
C VAL A 207 -22.73 -10.47 7.29
N SER A 208 -23.84 -9.87 6.83
CA SER A 208 -24.49 -8.74 7.50
C SER A 208 -25.73 -9.23 8.24
N THR A 209 -25.89 -8.75 9.47
CA THR A 209 -27.09 -8.96 10.27
C THR A 209 -28.13 -7.87 10.03
N ASP A 210 -27.71 -6.70 9.50
CA ASP A 210 -28.57 -5.53 9.37
C ASP A 210 -29.37 -5.54 8.06
N ASP A 211 -28.81 -6.12 7.00
CA ASP A 211 -29.40 -6.16 5.65
C ASP A 211 -30.23 -7.42 5.38
N GLY A 212 -30.25 -8.36 6.31
CA GLY A 212 -30.94 -9.66 6.14
C GLY A 212 -32.48 -9.56 6.20
N GLY A 213 -33.00 -8.38 6.47
CA GLY A 213 -34.42 -8.19 6.76
C GLY A 213 -34.80 -8.84 8.09
N SER A 214 -36.06 -8.84 8.38
CA SER A 214 -36.60 -9.51 9.59
C SER A 214 -37.91 -10.17 9.28
N TYR A 215 -38.19 -11.26 9.94
CA TYR A 215 -39.45 -11.95 9.87
C TYR A 215 -40.14 -11.95 11.25
N THR A 216 -41.45 -11.72 11.27
CA THR A 216 -42.23 -11.67 12.49
C THR A 216 -43.07 -12.93 12.63
N PHE A 217 -42.85 -13.65 13.70
CA PHE A 217 -43.56 -14.87 14.05
C PHE A 217 -44.62 -14.58 15.14
N GLY A 218 -45.57 -15.49 15.26
CA GLY A 218 -46.65 -15.46 16.25
C GLY A 218 -47.94 -14.85 15.69
N GLU A 219 -49.06 -15.19 16.35
CA GLU A 219 -50.40 -14.81 15.92
C GLU A 219 -50.59 -13.29 15.81
N PHE A 220 -49.87 -12.52 16.61
CA PHE A 220 -49.94 -11.05 16.62
C PHE A 220 -48.64 -10.41 16.10
N GLY A 221 -47.76 -11.16 15.45
CA GLY A 221 -46.49 -10.63 14.91
C GLY A 221 -45.54 -10.01 15.97
N THR A 222 -45.55 -10.55 17.19
CA THR A 222 -44.81 -9.99 18.33
C THR A 222 -43.36 -10.49 18.41
N ASN A 223 -43.07 -11.63 17.76
CA ASN A 223 -41.74 -12.23 17.81
C ASN A 223 -40.95 -11.92 16.50
N LYS A 224 -40.18 -10.86 16.54
CA LYS A 224 -39.36 -10.41 15.41
C LYS A 224 -38.01 -11.11 15.45
N VAL A 225 -37.68 -11.87 14.39
CA VAL A 225 -36.38 -12.54 14.22
C VAL A 225 -35.64 -11.85 13.10
N GLN A 226 -34.40 -11.44 13.39
CA GLN A 226 -33.52 -10.81 12.44
C GLN A 226 -32.92 -11.86 11.49
N GLY A 227 -32.95 -11.57 10.20
CA GLY A 227 -32.32 -12.42 9.17
C GLY A 227 -30.87 -12.08 8.95
N TYR A 228 -30.17 -12.97 8.27
CA TYR A 228 -28.78 -12.80 7.85
C TYR A 228 -28.70 -12.75 6.32
N ARG A 229 -27.77 -11.95 5.82
CA ARG A 229 -27.49 -11.86 4.38
C ARG A 229 -25.99 -11.92 4.14
N ILE A 230 -25.58 -12.67 3.13
CA ILE A 230 -24.20 -12.60 2.64
C ILE A 230 -24.04 -11.26 1.93
N LYS A 231 -23.31 -10.33 2.56
CA LYS A 231 -22.99 -9.02 2.00
C LYS A 231 -21.98 -9.13 0.87
N THR A 232 -20.98 -9.99 1.05
CA THR A 232 -19.94 -10.23 0.06
C THR A 232 -19.49 -11.67 0.12
N LEU A 233 -19.46 -12.33 -1.03
CA LEU A 233 -18.95 -13.69 -1.14
C LEU A 233 -17.43 -13.64 -1.25
N GLY A 234 -16.73 -14.48 -0.47
CA GLY A 234 -15.28 -14.64 -0.56
C GLY A 234 -14.88 -15.43 -1.81
N THR A 235 -13.72 -15.09 -2.35
CA THR A 235 -13.13 -15.74 -3.53
C THR A 235 -11.74 -16.25 -3.20
N SER A 236 -11.58 -17.58 -3.07
CA SER A 236 -10.33 -18.23 -2.66
C SER A 236 -9.32 -18.44 -3.80
N ASN A 237 -9.73 -18.24 -5.07
CA ASN A 237 -8.87 -18.48 -6.24
C ASN A 237 -8.07 -17.28 -6.72
N LEU A 238 -8.01 -16.23 -5.91
CA LEU A 238 -7.25 -15.03 -6.23
C LEU A 238 -5.76 -15.27 -5.99
N THR A 239 -4.95 -14.74 -6.90
CA THR A 239 -3.50 -14.73 -6.86
C THR A 239 -2.97 -13.43 -7.44
N TRP A 240 -1.67 -13.24 -7.39
CA TRP A 240 -0.97 -12.09 -7.92
C TRP A 240 -1.30 -11.84 -9.40
N GLU A 241 -1.60 -10.60 -9.72
CA GLU A 241 -1.55 -10.12 -11.10
C GLU A 241 -0.10 -9.89 -11.49
N VAL A 242 0.36 -10.48 -12.60
CA VAL A 242 1.75 -10.41 -13.03
C VAL A 242 1.87 -9.67 -14.35
N ALA A 243 2.58 -8.55 -14.32
CA ALA A 243 2.97 -7.82 -15.52
C ALA A 243 4.36 -8.23 -15.98
N LYS A 244 4.50 -8.68 -17.22
CA LYS A 244 5.77 -9.03 -17.87
C LYS A 244 6.25 -7.87 -18.72
N LYS A 245 7.50 -7.44 -18.49
CA LYS A 245 8.09 -6.28 -19.15
C LYS A 245 9.36 -6.68 -19.89
N TYR A 246 9.51 -6.21 -21.11
CA TYR A 246 10.69 -6.37 -21.94
C TYR A 246 11.18 -4.99 -22.35
N ASP A 247 12.46 -4.76 -22.27
CA ASP A 247 13.10 -3.53 -22.70
C ASP A 247 14.39 -3.85 -23.48
N ILE A 248 14.57 -3.16 -24.61
CA ILE A 248 15.79 -3.20 -25.42
C ILE A 248 16.21 -1.77 -25.68
N GLY A 249 17.44 -1.44 -25.38
CA GLY A 249 17.98 -0.09 -25.55
C GLY A 249 19.37 -0.07 -26.17
N VAL A 250 19.66 1.02 -26.84
CA VAL A 250 20.99 1.32 -27.40
C VAL A 250 21.39 2.70 -26.90
N ASP A 251 22.58 2.79 -26.35
CA ASP A 251 23.20 4.03 -25.92
C ASP A 251 24.34 4.34 -26.89
N PHE A 252 24.35 5.54 -27.47
CA PHE A 252 25.31 5.95 -28.50
C PHE A 252 25.81 7.35 -28.21
N SER A 253 27.13 7.54 -28.30
CA SER A 253 27.79 8.82 -28.13
C SER A 253 29.03 8.92 -29.03
#